data_cda3291477b3c44339aaa5582e830bcb
#
_entry.id   cda3291477b3c44339aaa5582e830bcb
#
_cell.length_a   1.000
_cell.length_b   1.000
_cell.length_c   1.000
_cell.angle_alpha   90.00
_cell.angle_beta   90.00
_cell.angle_gamma   90.00
#
_symmetry.space_group_name_H-M   'P 1'
#
loop_
_entity.id
_entity.type
_entity.pdbx_description
1 polymer ?
#
loop_
_entity_poly.entity_id
_entity_poly.type
_entity_poly.pdbx_seq_one_letter_code
_entity_poly.pdbx_strand_id
1 'polypeptide(L)'
;MKKIAILGSTGSIGTQTLEVVRENGDIEVLGLAAGSNIKVLEEQIREFHPQIVAVWSEEKAEELRVNVADTDTQIVAGMDGLLEVATMNDTEILVTAVVGMIGIRPTIEAIKAGKDIALANKETLVTAGHIIMPLAQKMGVSILPVDSEHSAIFQSLQGNRHGAVHKILLTASGGPFRGKKSEELMEIKVEDALKHPNWSMGRKITIDSSTMVNKGLEVIEAKWLFDVDVDRVQVVVQPQSIIHSMVEYVDGAIIAELGTPDMKLPIQYALYYPERRFLPGDRVDFWTLGKLEFEKPDTDTFYGLELAYEAGRKGGSLPTVFNAANELAVSKFLNREIKYLEITEIIEDCMKAHKNIENPTLEQILETEAATYERINSRR
;
A
#
# COMPACT_ATOMS: atom_id res chain seq x y z
N MET A 1 23.22 -9.55 11.84
CA MET A 1 22.79 -8.59 10.79
C MET A 1 21.44 -9.09 10.29
N LYS A 2 20.42 -8.27 10.30
CA LYS A 2 19.06 -8.62 9.84
C LYS A 2 19.07 -8.83 8.33
N LYS A 3 18.37 -9.84 7.83
CA LYS A 3 18.37 -10.22 6.42
C LYS A 3 16.99 -10.00 5.80
N ILE A 4 16.92 -9.25 4.70
CA ILE A 4 15.66 -8.91 4.06
C ILE A 4 15.64 -9.25 2.57
N ALA A 5 14.43 -9.38 2.03
CA ALA A 5 14.17 -9.33 0.59
C ALA A 5 13.13 -8.25 0.29
N ILE A 6 13.19 -7.66 -0.92
CA ILE A 6 12.32 -6.54 -1.29
C ILE A 6 11.66 -6.85 -2.64
N LEU A 7 10.34 -6.96 -2.64
CA LEU A 7 9.54 -7.01 -3.86
C LEU A 7 9.14 -5.59 -4.26
N GLY A 8 9.56 -5.14 -5.44
CA GLY A 8 9.33 -3.78 -5.93
C GLY A 8 10.44 -2.79 -5.55
N SER A 9 11.70 -3.24 -5.54
CA SER A 9 12.87 -2.48 -5.10
C SER A 9 13.15 -1.19 -5.89
N THR A 10 12.71 -1.11 -7.14
CA THR A 10 12.90 0.07 -8.01
C THR A 10 11.77 1.09 -7.91
N GLY A 11 10.71 0.79 -7.15
CA GLY A 11 9.61 1.70 -6.86
C GLY A 11 9.95 2.68 -5.72
N SER A 12 9.02 3.62 -5.45
CA SER A 12 9.22 4.67 -4.43
C SER A 12 9.52 4.09 -3.04
N ILE A 13 8.76 3.07 -2.60
CA ILE A 13 8.97 2.44 -1.29
C ILE A 13 10.24 1.59 -1.29
N GLY A 14 10.48 0.84 -2.38
CA GLY A 14 11.67 -0.01 -2.48
C GLY A 14 12.97 0.78 -2.44
N THR A 15 13.06 1.90 -3.17
CA THR A 15 14.23 2.78 -3.16
C THR A 15 14.46 3.41 -1.79
N GLN A 16 13.40 3.90 -1.12
CA GLN A 16 13.49 4.44 0.23
C GLN A 16 13.84 3.35 1.27
N THR A 17 13.39 2.10 1.07
CA THR A 17 13.83 0.96 1.89
C THR A 17 15.34 0.77 1.78
N LEU A 18 15.89 0.81 0.57
CA LEU A 18 17.33 0.70 0.35
C LEU A 18 18.12 1.90 0.91
N GLU A 19 17.53 3.11 0.92
CA GLU A 19 18.12 4.27 1.61
C GLU A 19 18.20 4.00 3.12
N VAL A 20 17.15 3.49 3.77
CA VAL A 20 17.15 3.12 5.18
C VAL A 20 18.20 2.04 5.47
N VAL A 21 18.33 1.04 4.60
CA VAL A 21 19.37 0.00 4.70
C VAL A 21 20.77 0.62 4.66
N ARG A 22 21.01 1.51 3.72
CA ARG A 22 22.30 2.21 3.53
C ARG A 22 22.67 3.07 4.75
N GLU A 23 21.70 3.82 5.28
CA GLU A 23 21.89 4.72 6.41
C GLU A 23 22.21 3.97 7.71
N ASN A 24 21.62 2.79 7.94
CA ASN A 24 21.84 2.00 9.15
C ASN A 24 23.03 1.04 9.05
N GLY A 25 23.31 0.47 7.89
CA GLY A 25 24.48 -0.38 7.61
C GLY A 25 24.51 -1.74 8.33
N ASP A 26 23.40 -2.16 8.96
CA ASP A 26 23.29 -3.43 9.71
C ASP A 26 22.20 -4.37 9.17
N ILE A 27 21.71 -4.11 7.96
CA ILE A 27 20.77 -4.97 7.23
C ILE A 27 21.47 -5.49 5.97
N GLU A 28 21.31 -6.78 5.70
CA GLU A 28 21.76 -7.45 4.49
C GLU A 28 20.56 -7.66 3.54
N VAL A 29 20.69 -7.22 2.29
CA VAL A 29 19.67 -7.40 1.25
C VAL A 29 20.00 -8.65 0.45
N LEU A 30 19.26 -9.73 0.67
CA LEU A 30 19.51 -11.01 0.01
C LEU A 30 18.78 -11.16 -1.32
N GLY A 31 17.62 -10.53 -1.45
CA GLY A 31 16.79 -10.65 -2.64
C GLY A 31 16.12 -9.33 -3.04
N LEU A 32 16.05 -9.09 -4.35
CA LEU A 32 15.36 -7.94 -4.92
C LEU A 32 14.39 -8.40 -6.02
N ALA A 33 13.32 -7.65 -6.22
CA ALA A 33 12.47 -7.85 -7.38
C ALA A 33 11.98 -6.52 -7.96
N ALA A 34 11.86 -6.46 -9.30
CA ALA A 34 11.33 -5.30 -10.00
C ALA A 34 10.47 -5.71 -11.22
N GLY A 35 9.67 -4.77 -11.74
CA GLY A 35 8.87 -4.98 -12.95
C GLY A 35 9.72 -5.04 -14.21
N SER A 36 10.14 -3.86 -14.70
CA SER A 36 10.87 -3.72 -15.97
C SER A 36 12.03 -2.70 -15.89
N ASN A 37 12.19 -2.01 -14.77
CA ASN A 37 13.25 -0.99 -14.62
C ASN A 37 14.58 -1.64 -14.27
N ILE A 38 15.19 -2.32 -15.24
CA ILE A 38 16.43 -3.05 -15.05
C ILE A 38 17.65 -2.15 -14.86
N LYS A 39 17.58 -0.88 -15.31
CA LYS A 39 18.70 0.06 -15.11
C LYS A 39 18.93 0.36 -13.62
N VAL A 40 17.88 0.74 -12.91
CA VAL A 40 17.94 0.97 -11.46
C VAL A 40 18.24 -0.34 -10.73
N LEU A 41 17.67 -1.45 -11.20
CA LEU A 41 17.90 -2.76 -10.60
C LEU A 41 19.37 -3.22 -10.73
N GLU A 42 20.05 -2.94 -11.86
CA GLU A 42 21.48 -3.18 -12.03
C GLU A 42 22.32 -2.37 -11.04
N GLU A 43 22.00 -1.07 -10.86
CA GLU A 43 22.66 -0.22 -9.86
C GLU A 43 22.50 -0.80 -8.44
N GLN A 44 21.30 -1.29 -8.09
CA GLN A 44 21.02 -1.93 -6.81
C GLN A 44 21.78 -3.26 -6.65
N ILE A 45 21.89 -4.09 -7.71
CA ILE A 45 22.68 -5.33 -7.70
C ILE A 45 24.14 -5.03 -7.39
N ARG A 46 24.73 -4.05 -8.07
CA ARG A 46 26.13 -3.69 -7.89
C ARG A 46 26.43 -3.08 -6.51
N GLU A 47 25.46 -2.44 -5.88
CA GLU A 47 25.61 -1.83 -4.57
C GLU A 47 25.38 -2.83 -3.42
N PHE A 48 24.29 -3.60 -3.49
CA PHE A 48 23.85 -4.44 -2.36
C PHE A 48 24.24 -5.92 -2.49
N HIS A 49 24.72 -6.35 -3.66
CA HIS A 49 25.18 -7.72 -3.95
C HIS A 49 24.15 -8.80 -3.51
N PRO A 50 22.86 -8.69 -3.91
CA PRO A 50 21.86 -9.69 -3.56
C PRO A 50 22.19 -11.05 -4.18
N GLN A 51 21.79 -12.13 -3.50
CA GLN A 51 21.98 -13.49 -4.00
C GLN A 51 21.09 -13.77 -5.21
N ILE A 52 19.83 -13.27 -5.19
CA ILE A 52 18.84 -13.50 -6.23
C ILE A 52 18.06 -12.24 -6.55
N VAL A 53 17.75 -12.05 -7.83
CA VAL A 53 16.94 -10.92 -8.32
C VAL A 53 15.89 -11.41 -9.30
N ALA A 54 14.63 -11.05 -9.05
CA ALA A 54 13.51 -11.35 -9.93
C ALA A 54 13.13 -10.14 -10.79
N VAL A 55 12.93 -10.38 -12.09
CA VAL A 55 12.38 -9.39 -13.02
C VAL A 55 11.04 -9.91 -13.54
N TRP A 56 9.97 -9.11 -13.44
CA TRP A 56 8.65 -9.56 -13.90
C TRP A 56 8.62 -9.86 -15.40
N SER A 57 9.27 -9.02 -16.21
CA SER A 57 9.41 -9.22 -17.67
C SER A 57 10.51 -10.21 -17.96
N GLU A 58 10.19 -11.33 -18.62
CA GLU A 58 11.17 -12.33 -19.06
C GLU A 58 12.22 -11.73 -20.01
N GLU A 59 11.79 -10.90 -20.97
CA GLU A 59 12.67 -10.19 -21.89
C GLU A 59 13.69 -9.32 -21.14
N LYS A 60 13.22 -8.58 -20.13
CA LYS A 60 14.10 -7.73 -19.32
C LYS A 60 14.98 -8.52 -18.36
N ALA A 61 14.56 -9.71 -17.94
CA ALA A 61 15.41 -10.60 -17.18
C ALA A 61 16.61 -11.11 -18.02
N GLU A 62 16.39 -11.47 -19.29
CA GLU A 62 17.47 -11.85 -20.20
C GLU A 62 18.45 -10.70 -20.44
N GLU A 63 17.95 -9.49 -20.67
CA GLU A 63 18.79 -8.30 -20.82
C GLU A 63 19.64 -8.04 -19.55
N LEU A 64 19.01 -8.14 -18.38
CA LEU A 64 19.71 -7.93 -17.10
C LEU A 64 20.79 -9.00 -16.84
N ARG A 65 20.55 -10.29 -17.19
CA ARG A 65 21.57 -11.35 -17.06
C ARG A 65 22.85 -11.01 -17.81
N VAL A 66 22.71 -10.41 -19.00
CA VAL A 66 23.88 -9.97 -19.79
C VAL A 66 24.58 -8.81 -19.11
N ASN A 67 23.82 -7.84 -18.60
CA ASN A 67 24.38 -6.63 -17.99
C ASN A 67 25.15 -6.91 -16.70
N VAL A 68 24.74 -7.93 -15.93
CA VAL A 68 25.34 -8.27 -14.62
C VAL A 68 26.09 -9.60 -14.63
N ALA A 69 26.50 -10.07 -15.80
CA ALA A 69 27.24 -11.33 -15.95
C ALA A 69 28.59 -11.36 -15.22
N ASP A 70 29.07 -10.20 -14.77
CA ASP A 70 30.26 -10.01 -13.95
C ASP A 70 29.98 -10.10 -12.44
N THR A 71 28.75 -10.40 -12.02
CA THR A 71 28.33 -10.56 -10.63
C THR A 71 27.91 -12.00 -10.33
N ASP A 72 27.83 -12.36 -9.03
CA ASP A 72 27.36 -13.68 -8.58
C ASP A 72 25.83 -13.73 -8.40
N THR A 73 25.10 -12.66 -8.74
CA THR A 73 23.66 -12.55 -8.55
C THR A 73 22.90 -13.45 -9.54
N GLN A 74 22.05 -14.33 -9.02
CA GLN A 74 21.14 -15.14 -9.84
C GLN A 74 19.97 -14.26 -10.34
N ILE A 75 19.68 -14.30 -11.66
CA ILE A 75 18.54 -13.58 -12.24
C ILE A 75 17.44 -14.57 -12.62
N VAL A 76 16.26 -14.37 -12.06
CA VAL A 76 15.03 -15.15 -12.30
C VAL A 76 13.92 -14.27 -12.84
N ALA A 77 12.82 -14.84 -13.34
CA ALA A 77 11.77 -14.07 -14.00
C ALA A 77 10.35 -14.48 -13.59
N GLY A 78 9.40 -13.58 -13.82
CA GLY A 78 7.97 -13.83 -13.68
C GLY A 78 7.50 -14.13 -12.25
N MET A 79 6.34 -14.77 -12.12
CA MET A 79 5.78 -15.12 -10.82
C MET A 79 6.65 -16.12 -10.06
N ASP A 80 7.20 -17.12 -10.74
CA ASP A 80 8.05 -18.11 -10.09
C ASP A 80 9.30 -17.47 -9.49
N GLY A 81 9.90 -16.50 -10.19
CA GLY A 81 11.00 -15.70 -9.68
C GLY A 81 10.62 -14.85 -8.47
N LEU A 82 9.43 -14.24 -8.48
CA LEU A 82 8.92 -13.49 -7.30
C LEU A 82 8.74 -14.41 -6.09
N LEU A 83 8.22 -15.62 -6.30
CA LEU A 83 8.06 -16.60 -5.24
C LEU A 83 9.41 -17.09 -4.69
N GLU A 84 10.40 -17.29 -5.56
CA GLU A 84 11.75 -17.67 -5.15
C GLU A 84 12.39 -16.60 -4.25
N VAL A 85 12.31 -15.32 -4.63
CA VAL A 85 12.75 -14.18 -3.80
C VAL A 85 11.97 -14.11 -2.49
N ALA A 86 10.65 -14.28 -2.51
CA ALA A 86 9.80 -14.14 -1.33
C ALA A 86 10.03 -15.25 -0.29
N THR A 87 10.49 -16.42 -0.72
CA THR A 87 10.62 -17.61 0.14
C THR A 87 12.07 -17.98 0.48
N MET A 88 13.04 -17.13 0.16
CA MET A 88 14.47 -17.38 0.45
C MET A 88 14.68 -17.78 1.91
N ASN A 89 15.36 -18.90 2.14
CA ASN A 89 15.51 -19.50 3.48
C ASN A 89 16.10 -18.52 4.51
N ASP A 90 17.10 -17.76 4.11
CA ASP A 90 17.90 -16.94 5.02
C ASP A 90 17.28 -15.55 5.30
N THR A 91 16.22 -15.15 4.62
CA THR A 91 15.55 -13.88 4.89
C THR A 91 14.67 -13.95 6.13
N GLU A 92 14.65 -12.90 6.92
CA GLU A 92 13.79 -12.75 8.11
C GLU A 92 12.52 -11.94 7.78
N ILE A 93 12.69 -10.89 6.98
CA ILE A 93 11.61 -9.96 6.60
C ILE A 93 11.49 -9.89 5.09
N LEU A 94 10.27 -10.00 4.58
CA LEU A 94 9.92 -9.65 3.20
C LEU A 94 9.27 -8.26 3.17
N VAL A 95 9.87 -7.32 2.45
CA VAL A 95 9.24 -6.02 2.14
C VAL A 95 8.41 -6.15 0.87
N THR A 96 7.10 -5.98 0.97
CA THR A 96 6.18 -6.07 -0.17
C THR A 96 5.82 -4.68 -0.67
N ALA A 97 6.58 -4.18 -1.64
CA ALA A 97 6.41 -2.84 -2.24
C ALA A 97 6.01 -2.89 -3.72
N VAL A 98 5.45 -4.00 -4.18
CA VAL A 98 4.80 -4.13 -5.49
C VAL A 98 3.43 -3.44 -5.47
N VAL A 99 2.92 -3.07 -6.64
CA VAL A 99 1.61 -2.42 -6.79
C VAL A 99 0.59 -3.44 -7.30
N GLY A 100 -0.64 -3.34 -6.81
CA GLY A 100 -1.75 -4.19 -7.24
C GLY A 100 -1.74 -5.59 -6.64
N MET A 101 -2.58 -6.46 -7.19
CA MET A 101 -2.85 -7.79 -6.62
C MET A 101 -1.73 -8.82 -6.84
N ILE A 102 -0.73 -8.50 -7.63
CA ILE A 102 0.45 -9.37 -7.87
C ILE A 102 1.20 -9.75 -6.57
N GLY A 103 1.11 -8.92 -5.53
CA GLY A 103 1.75 -9.16 -4.24
C GLY A 103 1.10 -10.23 -3.38
N ILE A 104 -0.13 -10.68 -3.68
CA ILE A 104 -0.88 -11.60 -2.82
C ILE A 104 -0.18 -12.96 -2.71
N ARG A 105 0.12 -13.61 -3.84
CA ARG A 105 0.77 -14.93 -3.86
C ARG A 105 2.13 -14.93 -3.17
N PRO A 106 3.06 -14.01 -3.50
CA PRO A 106 4.35 -13.93 -2.80
C PRO A 106 4.22 -13.69 -1.30
N THR A 107 3.24 -12.88 -0.87
CA THR A 107 3.00 -12.64 0.56
C THR A 107 2.51 -13.92 1.27
N ILE A 108 1.58 -14.67 0.67
CA ILE A 108 1.09 -15.94 1.22
C ILE A 108 2.25 -16.94 1.37
N GLU A 109 3.07 -17.11 0.34
CA GLU A 109 4.18 -18.07 0.37
C GLU A 109 5.29 -17.65 1.35
N ALA A 110 5.58 -16.36 1.45
CA ALA A 110 6.51 -15.83 2.45
C ALA A 110 6.03 -16.10 3.89
N ILE A 111 4.74 -15.88 4.18
CA ILE A 111 4.14 -16.20 5.48
C ILE A 111 4.27 -17.70 5.79
N LYS A 112 3.97 -18.58 4.81
CA LYS A 112 4.15 -20.04 4.96
C LYS A 112 5.62 -20.42 5.21
N ALA A 113 6.56 -19.66 4.64
CA ALA A 113 7.99 -19.83 4.86
C ALA A 113 8.48 -19.19 6.17
N GLY A 114 7.57 -18.68 7.02
CA GLY A 114 7.90 -18.11 8.33
C GLY A 114 8.55 -16.74 8.30
N LYS A 115 8.30 -15.91 7.25
CA LYS A 115 8.85 -14.57 7.12
C LYS A 115 7.89 -13.54 7.70
N ASP A 116 8.42 -12.59 8.47
CA ASP A 116 7.70 -11.36 8.80
C ASP A 116 7.51 -10.52 7.53
N ILE A 117 6.39 -9.81 7.44
CA ILE A 117 6.04 -9.01 6.27
C ILE A 117 6.06 -7.53 6.63
N ALA A 118 6.96 -6.76 6.02
CA ALA A 118 6.87 -5.30 5.99
C ALA A 118 5.96 -4.90 4.82
N LEU A 119 4.69 -4.66 5.13
CA LEU A 119 3.61 -4.55 4.15
C LEU A 119 3.43 -3.11 3.67
N ALA A 120 3.79 -2.84 2.42
CA ALA A 120 3.47 -1.58 1.73
C ALA A 120 2.37 -1.77 0.66
N ASN A 121 2.12 -2.99 0.22
CA ASN A 121 1.11 -3.34 -0.78
C ASN A 121 -0.26 -3.52 -0.11
N LYS A 122 -1.01 -2.42 0.03
CA LYS A 122 -2.32 -2.43 0.70
C LYS A 122 -3.36 -3.30 0.00
N GLU A 123 -3.28 -3.42 -1.31
CA GLU A 123 -4.19 -4.22 -2.12
C GLU A 123 -4.22 -5.70 -1.67
N THR A 124 -3.10 -6.20 -1.15
CA THR A 124 -3.00 -7.55 -0.57
C THR A 124 -4.00 -7.77 0.57
N LEU A 125 -4.12 -6.84 1.52
CA LEU A 125 -5.10 -6.95 2.61
C LEU A 125 -6.51 -6.55 2.21
N VAL A 126 -6.65 -5.56 1.34
CA VAL A 126 -7.95 -5.14 0.83
C VAL A 126 -8.70 -6.31 0.20
N THR A 127 -8.01 -7.14 -0.58
CA THR A 127 -8.63 -8.22 -1.37
C THR A 127 -8.54 -9.59 -0.70
N ALA A 128 -7.45 -9.86 0.02
CA ALA A 128 -7.15 -11.18 0.61
C ALA A 128 -6.92 -11.14 2.13
N GLY A 129 -7.32 -10.08 2.85
CA GLY A 129 -7.08 -9.93 4.28
C GLY A 129 -7.66 -11.09 5.11
N HIS A 130 -8.81 -11.64 4.71
CA HIS A 130 -9.43 -12.82 5.34
C HIS A 130 -8.61 -14.12 5.18
N ILE A 131 -7.69 -14.17 4.23
CA ILE A 131 -6.73 -15.28 4.02
C ILE A 131 -5.42 -14.97 4.76
N ILE A 132 -4.90 -13.76 4.56
CA ILE A 132 -3.56 -13.33 5.01
C ILE A 132 -3.48 -13.28 6.54
N MET A 133 -4.40 -12.59 7.21
CA MET A 133 -4.31 -12.36 8.65
C MET A 133 -4.44 -13.65 9.47
N PRO A 134 -5.40 -14.55 9.21
CA PRO A 134 -5.47 -15.84 9.91
C PRO A 134 -4.24 -16.73 9.62
N LEU A 135 -3.69 -16.66 8.39
CA LEU A 135 -2.49 -17.42 8.05
C LEU A 135 -1.27 -16.90 8.81
N ALA A 136 -1.07 -15.58 8.87
CA ALA A 136 0.02 -14.96 9.63
C ALA A 136 -0.07 -15.34 11.12
N GLN A 137 -1.26 -15.25 11.72
CA GLN A 137 -1.49 -15.67 13.10
C GLN A 137 -1.15 -17.15 13.32
N LYS A 138 -1.59 -18.03 12.42
CA LYS A 138 -1.31 -19.47 12.48
C LYS A 138 0.18 -19.79 12.40
N MET A 139 0.90 -19.05 11.55
CA MET A 139 2.36 -19.24 11.35
C MET A 139 3.20 -18.51 12.39
N GLY A 140 2.59 -17.63 13.22
CA GLY A 140 3.29 -16.84 14.24
C GLY A 140 4.21 -15.77 13.64
N VAL A 141 3.90 -15.26 12.45
CA VAL A 141 4.65 -14.19 11.79
C VAL A 141 3.92 -12.86 11.92
N SER A 142 4.68 -11.76 11.87
CA SER A 142 4.17 -10.40 12.02
C SER A 142 3.85 -9.79 10.65
N ILE A 143 2.74 -9.07 10.57
CA ILE A 143 2.46 -8.13 9.47
C ILE A 143 2.72 -6.73 9.99
N LEU A 144 3.79 -6.11 9.52
CA LEU A 144 4.29 -4.81 9.96
C LEU A 144 3.92 -3.75 8.91
N PRO A 145 3.06 -2.78 9.24
CA PRO A 145 2.59 -1.80 8.24
C PRO A 145 3.70 -0.82 7.85
N VAL A 146 3.84 -0.61 6.54
CA VAL A 146 4.71 0.41 5.94
C VAL A 146 3.90 1.62 5.47
N ASP A 147 2.59 1.45 5.15
CA ASP A 147 1.71 2.59 4.90
C ASP A 147 1.75 3.53 6.11
N SER A 148 1.90 4.86 5.87
CA SER A 148 2.17 5.84 6.93
C SER A 148 1.06 5.89 7.98
N GLU A 149 -0.19 5.85 7.54
CA GLU A 149 -1.35 5.91 8.42
C GLU A 149 -1.47 4.63 9.27
N HIS A 150 -1.25 3.47 8.67
CA HIS A 150 -1.30 2.20 9.38
C HIS A 150 -0.11 2.03 10.33
N SER A 151 1.07 2.50 9.95
CA SER A 151 2.22 2.57 10.86
C SER A 151 1.93 3.46 12.07
N ALA A 152 1.29 4.62 11.85
CA ALA A 152 0.88 5.53 12.93
C ALA A 152 -0.13 4.89 13.89
N ILE A 153 -1.13 4.19 13.35
CA ILE A 153 -2.11 3.43 14.16
C ILE A 153 -1.39 2.34 14.95
N PHE A 154 -0.54 1.55 14.27
CA PHE A 154 0.24 0.48 14.90
C PHE A 154 1.11 1.01 16.05
N GLN A 155 1.78 2.15 15.87
CA GLN A 155 2.57 2.82 16.91
C GLN A 155 1.70 3.33 18.07
N SER A 156 0.51 3.88 17.76
CA SER A 156 -0.43 4.39 18.75
C SER A 156 -1.09 3.29 19.59
N LEU A 157 -1.12 2.05 19.09
CA LEU A 157 -1.63 0.87 19.80
C LEU A 157 -0.65 0.26 20.78
N GLN A 158 0.66 0.60 20.69
CA GLN A 158 1.70 -0.03 21.52
C GLN A 158 1.44 0.18 23.02
N GLY A 159 1.55 -0.92 23.78
CA GLY A 159 1.36 -0.91 25.23
C GLY A 159 -0.09 -0.92 25.71
N ASN A 160 -1.06 -0.83 24.81
CA ASN A 160 -2.48 -0.86 25.13
C ASN A 160 -3.12 -2.21 24.74
N ARG A 161 -4.20 -2.59 25.45
CA ARG A 161 -4.97 -3.79 25.10
C ARG A 161 -5.87 -3.47 23.91
N HIS A 162 -5.91 -4.36 22.93
CA HIS A 162 -6.74 -4.22 21.73
C HIS A 162 -8.23 -3.97 22.06
N GLY A 163 -8.79 -4.63 23.06
CA GLY A 163 -10.19 -4.43 23.51
C GLY A 163 -10.48 -3.04 24.09
N ALA A 164 -9.47 -2.20 24.34
CA ALA A 164 -9.64 -0.82 24.79
C ALA A 164 -9.80 0.18 23.63
N VAL A 165 -9.63 -0.23 22.38
CA VAL A 165 -9.83 0.62 21.20
C VAL A 165 -11.32 0.94 21.06
N HIS A 166 -11.69 2.23 21.03
CA HIS A 166 -13.04 2.68 20.71
C HIS A 166 -13.21 2.82 19.20
N LYS A 167 -12.34 3.59 18.55
CA LYS A 167 -12.29 3.73 17.08
C LYS A 167 -10.91 4.17 16.60
N ILE A 168 -10.66 3.97 15.31
CA ILE A 168 -9.51 4.50 14.59
C ILE A 168 -9.91 5.82 13.94
N LEU A 169 -9.05 6.83 14.05
CA LEU A 169 -9.16 8.11 13.38
C LEU A 169 -8.10 8.14 12.27
N LEU A 170 -8.51 7.71 11.08
CA LEU A 170 -7.65 7.59 9.91
C LEU A 170 -7.54 8.95 9.22
N THR A 171 -6.35 9.55 9.20
CA THR A 171 -6.16 10.87 8.60
C THR A 171 -6.00 10.81 7.08
N ALA A 172 -6.38 11.88 6.42
CA ALA A 172 -6.23 12.08 4.98
C ALA A 172 -5.75 13.50 4.70
N SER A 173 -4.93 13.71 3.67
CA SER A 173 -4.60 15.08 3.20
C SER A 173 -5.79 15.82 2.59
N GLY A 174 -6.79 15.08 2.13
CA GLY A 174 -7.92 15.58 1.34
C GLY A 174 -7.64 15.63 -0.17
N GLY A 175 -6.41 15.32 -0.60
CA GLY A 175 -6.01 15.30 -2.00
C GLY A 175 -5.92 16.70 -2.66
N PRO A 176 -5.56 16.75 -3.95
CA PRO A 176 -5.35 18.03 -4.68
C PRO A 176 -6.64 18.81 -4.94
N PHE A 177 -7.79 18.19 -4.81
CA PHE A 177 -9.08 18.82 -5.11
C PHE A 177 -9.92 19.12 -3.86
N ARG A 178 -9.31 19.08 -2.68
CA ARG A 178 -9.97 19.46 -1.42
C ARG A 178 -10.65 20.83 -1.54
N GLY A 179 -11.94 20.89 -1.16
CA GLY A 179 -12.78 22.08 -1.23
C GLY A 179 -13.47 22.34 -2.58
N LYS A 180 -13.14 21.58 -3.65
CA LYS A 180 -13.87 21.64 -4.92
C LYS A 180 -15.17 20.86 -4.85
N LYS A 181 -16.10 21.23 -5.76
CA LYS A 181 -17.38 20.55 -5.96
C LYS A 181 -17.40 19.78 -7.28
N SER A 182 -18.33 18.84 -7.43
CA SER A 182 -18.41 17.94 -8.60
C SER A 182 -18.42 18.70 -9.93
N GLU A 183 -19.09 19.86 -10.00
CA GLU A 183 -19.16 20.68 -11.22
C GLU A 183 -17.78 21.21 -11.63
N GLU A 184 -16.89 21.46 -10.66
CA GLU A 184 -15.51 21.92 -10.91
C GLU A 184 -14.58 20.78 -11.34
N LEU A 185 -15.00 19.51 -11.14
CA LEU A 185 -14.22 18.32 -11.43
C LEU A 185 -14.48 17.74 -12.83
N MET A 186 -15.50 18.23 -13.56
CA MET A 186 -15.89 17.68 -14.87
C MET A 186 -14.81 17.76 -15.95
N GLU A 187 -13.96 18.80 -15.89
CA GLU A 187 -12.92 19.06 -16.89
C GLU A 187 -11.49 18.88 -16.34
N ILE A 188 -11.35 18.15 -15.22
CA ILE A 188 -10.03 17.85 -14.61
C ILE A 188 -9.21 16.99 -15.58
N LYS A 189 -7.96 17.43 -15.77
CA LYS A 189 -6.97 16.72 -16.58
C LYS A 189 -6.04 15.88 -15.71
N VAL A 190 -5.37 14.93 -16.33
CA VAL A 190 -4.37 14.06 -15.67
C VAL A 190 -3.31 14.88 -14.93
N GLU A 191 -2.83 15.96 -15.57
CA GLU A 191 -1.80 16.84 -15.02
C GLU A 191 -2.23 17.58 -13.75
N ASP A 192 -3.53 17.84 -13.60
CA ASP A 192 -4.08 18.49 -12.40
C ASP A 192 -4.22 17.49 -11.26
N ALA A 193 -4.68 16.28 -11.56
CA ALA A 193 -4.85 15.22 -10.58
C ALA A 193 -3.52 14.66 -10.04
N LEU A 194 -2.42 14.82 -10.79
CA LEU A 194 -1.08 14.38 -10.37
C LEU A 194 -0.36 15.38 -9.45
N LYS A 195 -0.95 16.55 -9.16
CA LYS A 195 -0.36 17.58 -8.28
C LYS A 195 -0.76 17.38 -6.82
N HIS A 196 -0.16 16.41 -6.12
CA HIS A 196 -0.43 16.24 -4.70
C HIS A 196 0.23 17.35 -3.87
N PRO A 197 -0.48 17.95 -2.87
CA PRO A 197 0.01 19.11 -2.13
C PRO A 197 1.21 18.83 -1.22
N ASN A 198 1.30 17.64 -0.61
CA ASN A 198 2.26 17.34 0.46
C ASN A 198 3.21 16.18 0.13
N TRP A 199 2.80 15.24 -0.72
CA TRP A 199 3.53 13.99 -0.96
C TRP A 199 4.00 13.89 -2.41
N SER A 200 5.23 13.40 -2.60
CA SER A 200 5.72 12.94 -3.90
C SER A 200 5.51 11.43 -4.01
N MET A 201 4.52 11.02 -4.78
CA MET A 201 4.07 9.63 -4.85
C MET A 201 4.03 9.11 -6.29
N GLY A 202 3.86 7.79 -6.44
CA GLY A 202 3.60 7.18 -7.73
C GLY A 202 2.30 7.70 -8.39
N ARG A 203 2.22 7.61 -9.72
CA ARG A 203 1.09 8.17 -10.47
C ARG A 203 -0.27 7.58 -10.06
N LYS A 204 -0.34 6.24 -9.90
CA LYS A 204 -1.60 5.55 -9.52
C LYS A 204 -2.12 6.05 -8.17
N ILE A 205 -1.30 5.98 -7.12
CA ILE A 205 -1.70 6.38 -5.77
C ILE A 205 -2.03 7.88 -5.67
N THR A 206 -1.42 8.73 -6.50
CA THR A 206 -1.75 10.16 -6.56
C THR A 206 -3.17 10.38 -7.09
N ILE A 207 -3.60 9.62 -8.11
CA ILE A 207 -4.99 9.66 -8.58
C ILE A 207 -5.93 9.09 -7.50
N ASP A 208 -5.57 7.96 -6.87
CA ASP A 208 -6.37 7.38 -5.77
C ASP A 208 -6.56 8.38 -4.61
N SER A 209 -5.52 9.16 -4.28
CA SER A 209 -5.62 10.23 -3.30
C SER A 209 -6.60 11.32 -3.74
N SER A 210 -6.58 11.70 -5.02
CA SER A 210 -7.44 12.75 -5.57
C SER A 210 -8.93 12.39 -5.53
N THR A 211 -9.27 11.11 -5.66
CA THR A 211 -10.63 10.56 -5.62
C THR A 211 -11.07 10.11 -4.22
N MET A 212 -10.19 10.18 -3.22
CA MET A 212 -10.32 9.57 -1.91
C MET A 212 -10.44 8.03 -1.92
N VAL A 213 -10.25 7.37 -3.04
CA VAL A 213 -10.21 5.90 -3.12
C VAL A 213 -9.01 5.35 -2.34
N ASN A 214 -7.85 6.04 -2.36
CA ASN A 214 -6.71 5.62 -1.53
C ASN A 214 -7.12 5.50 -0.05
N LYS A 215 -7.81 6.50 0.48
CA LYS A 215 -8.28 6.47 1.86
C LYS A 215 -9.33 5.39 2.09
N GLY A 216 -10.13 5.10 1.07
CA GLY A 216 -11.06 3.96 1.10
C GLY A 216 -10.36 2.60 1.17
N LEU A 217 -9.30 2.39 0.38
CA LEU A 217 -8.47 1.18 0.46
C LEU A 217 -7.86 1.04 1.86
N GLU A 218 -7.37 2.13 2.43
CA GLU A 218 -6.79 2.16 3.77
C GLU A 218 -7.81 1.87 4.88
N VAL A 219 -9.07 2.28 4.74
CA VAL A 219 -10.16 1.88 5.67
C VAL A 219 -10.32 0.36 5.69
N ILE A 220 -10.31 -0.29 4.52
CA ILE A 220 -10.43 -1.75 4.42
C ILE A 220 -9.17 -2.44 4.95
N GLU A 221 -7.99 -1.91 4.67
CA GLU A 221 -6.73 -2.42 5.21
C GLU A 221 -6.71 -2.34 6.75
N ALA A 222 -7.12 -1.21 7.34
CA ALA A 222 -7.20 -1.02 8.78
C ALA A 222 -8.12 -2.05 9.45
N LYS A 223 -9.25 -2.39 8.83
CA LYS A 223 -10.15 -3.46 9.30
C LYS A 223 -9.38 -4.76 9.54
N TRP A 224 -8.54 -5.15 8.58
CA TRP A 224 -7.80 -6.40 8.65
C TRP A 224 -6.60 -6.34 9.58
N LEU A 225 -5.77 -5.29 9.46
CA LEU A 225 -4.56 -5.15 10.28
C LEU A 225 -4.85 -5.05 11.77
N PHE A 226 -5.93 -4.36 12.13
CA PHE A 226 -6.22 -4.01 13.51
C PHE A 226 -7.47 -4.73 14.03
N ASP A 227 -8.02 -5.68 13.28
CA ASP A 227 -9.21 -6.45 13.67
C ASP A 227 -10.34 -5.55 14.24
N VAL A 228 -10.70 -4.51 13.50
CA VAL A 228 -11.75 -3.56 13.85
C VAL A 228 -12.84 -3.58 12.80
N ASP A 229 -14.09 -3.30 13.21
CA ASP A 229 -15.17 -3.11 12.27
C ASP A 229 -14.92 -1.87 11.41
N VAL A 230 -15.30 -1.93 10.13
CA VAL A 230 -15.15 -0.82 9.17
C VAL A 230 -15.82 0.46 9.70
N ASP A 231 -16.96 0.35 10.38
CA ASP A 231 -17.69 1.48 10.94
C ASP A 231 -16.99 2.11 12.15
N ARG A 232 -15.97 1.45 12.68
CA ARG A 232 -15.08 1.98 13.73
C ARG A 232 -13.82 2.65 13.16
N VAL A 233 -13.68 2.74 11.84
CA VAL A 233 -12.62 3.50 11.17
C VAL A 233 -13.22 4.79 10.63
N GLN A 234 -12.96 5.89 11.32
CA GLN A 234 -13.45 7.23 10.96
C GLN A 234 -12.38 7.99 10.20
N VAL A 235 -12.67 8.41 8.96
CA VAL A 235 -11.76 9.27 8.20
C VAL A 235 -11.86 10.72 8.65
N VAL A 236 -10.71 11.36 8.85
CA VAL A 236 -10.56 12.77 9.23
C VAL A 236 -9.58 13.44 8.27
N VAL A 237 -9.98 14.54 7.63
CA VAL A 237 -9.07 15.29 6.77
C VAL A 237 -8.16 16.18 7.65
N GLN A 238 -6.85 16.01 7.49
CA GLN A 238 -5.80 16.77 8.15
C GLN A 238 -4.85 17.32 7.08
N PRO A 239 -5.10 18.55 6.57
CA PRO A 239 -4.48 19.05 5.35
C PRO A 239 -2.96 19.17 5.40
N GLN A 240 -2.39 19.41 6.57
CA GLN A 240 -0.94 19.58 6.72
C GLN A 240 -0.16 18.26 6.65
N SER A 241 -0.85 17.10 6.75
CA SER A 241 -0.24 15.76 6.76
C SER A 241 0.88 15.59 7.81
N ILE A 242 0.68 16.17 9.00
CA ILE A 242 1.60 16.06 10.15
C ILE A 242 1.12 14.97 11.11
N ILE A 243 -0.20 14.85 11.33
CA ILE A 243 -0.77 13.72 12.05
C ILE A 243 -1.02 12.61 11.03
N HIS A 244 -0.31 11.50 11.21
CA HIS A 244 -0.41 10.38 10.26
C HIS A 244 -1.54 9.41 10.57
N SER A 245 -2.07 9.36 11.77
CA SER A 245 -3.37 8.84 12.22
C SER A 245 -3.41 8.77 13.75
N MET A 246 -4.59 8.40 14.29
CA MET A 246 -4.85 8.41 15.72
C MET A 246 -5.70 7.21 16.12
N VAL A 247 -5.62 6.83 17.39
CA VAL A 247 -6.49 5.83 18.01
C VAL A 247 -7.23 6.48 19.19
N GLU A 248 -8.55 6.41 19.18
CA GLU A 248 -9.41 6.80 20.30
C GLU A 248 -9.72 5.56 21.15
N TYR A 249 -9.51 5.66 22.45
CA TYR A 249 -9.75 4.61 23.43
C TYR A 249 -11.10 4.76 24.12
N VAL A 250 -11.57 3.71 24.78
CA VAL A 250 -12.90 3.67 25.46
C VAL A 250 -13.04 4.69 26.60
N ASP A 251 -11.96 5.20 27.14
CA ASP A 251 -11.95 6.26 28.16
C ASP A 251 -11.94 7.68 27.55
N GLY A 252 -11.97 7.78 26.21
CA GLY A 252 -11.93 9.04 25.47
C GLY A 252 -10.53 9.60 25.21
N ALA A 253 -9.46 8.93 25.67
CA ALA A 253 -8.12 9.31 25.33
C ALA A 253 -7.83 9.08 23.85
N ILE A 254 -7.09 10.01 23.21
CA ILE A 254 -6.64 9.87 21.82
C ILE A 254 -5.12 9.86 21.80
N ILE A 255 -4.54 8.82 21.20
CA ILE A 255 -3.09 8.74 20.94
C ILE A 255 -2.86 8.88 19.45
N ALA A 256 -1.91 9.73 19.09
CA ALA A 256 -1.58 10.06 17.70
C ALA A 256 -0.08 9.94 17.45
N GLU A 257 0.30 9.53 16.27
CA GLU A 257 1.66 9.65 15.77
C GLU A 257 1.76 10.88 14.86
N LEU A 258 2.79 11.69 15.10
CA LEU A 258 3.09 12.91 14.35
C LEU A 258 4.50 12.84 13.78
N GLY A 259 4.64 13.22 12.52
CA GLY A 259 5.92 13.27 11.82
C GLY A 259 5.89 14.20 10.62
N THR A 260 7.04 14.48 10.04
CA THR A 260 7.13 15.06 8.69
C THR A 260 6.69 14.00 7.66
N PRO A 261 6.15 14.39 6.49
CA PRO A 261 5.73 13.45 5.46
C PRO A 261 6.93 12.78 4.78
N ASP A 262 7.47 11.73 5.42
CA ASP A 262 8.61 10.95 4.95
C ASP A 262 8.34 9.45 5.16
N MET A 263 8.32 8.67 4.07
CA MET A 263 8.08 7.23 4.14
C MET A 263 9.23 6.44 4.79
N LYS A 264 10.40 7.01 4.94
CA LYS A 264 11.51 6.34 5.65
C LYS A 264 11.19 6.08 7.11
N LEU A 265 10.35 6.91 7.75
CA LEU A 265 9.93 6.71 9.14
C LEU A 265 9.16 5.38 9.31
N PRO A 266 8.02 5.14 8.62
CA PRO A 266 7.28 3.88 8.74
C PRO A 266 8.08 2.68 8.21
N ILE A 267 8.87 2.84 7.14
CA ILE A 267 9.76 1.80 6.62
C ILE A 267 10.75 1.37 7.69
N GLN A 268 11.48 2.32 8.28
CA GLN A 268 12.47 2.01 9.31
C GLN A 268 11.82 1.38 10.54
N TYR A 269 10.66 1.87 10.96
CA TYR A 269 9.95 1.29 12.09
C TYR A 269 9.51 -0.15 11.83
N ALA A 270 9.02 -0.47 10.63
CA ALA A 270 8.68 -1.84 10.25
C ALA A 270 9.91 -2.76 10.23
N LEU A 271 11.07 -2.27 9.75
CA LEU A 271 12.29 -3.08 9.68
C LEU A 271 12.93 -3.34 11.05
N TYR A 272 12.78 -2.43 12.00
CA TYR A 272 13.46 -2.49 13.30
C TYR A 272 12.53 -2.76 14.49
N TYR A 273 11.21 -2.86 14.24
CA TYR A 273 10.27 -3.07 15.34
C TYR A 273 10.72 -4.19 16.31
N PRO A 274 10.61 -3.98 17.63
CA PRO A 274 10.03 -2.82 18.32
C PRO A 274 11.01 -1.67 18.59
N GLU A 275 12.23 -1.71 18.09
CA GLU A 275 13.26 -0.70 18.33
C GLU A 275 13.04 0.57 17.53
N ARG A 276 13.43 1.71 18.11
CA ARG A 276 13.53 2.99 17.40
C ARG A 276 14.98 3.31 17.12
N ARG A 277 15.29 3.56 15.85
CA ARG A 277 16.62 3.94 15.37
C ARG A 277 16.65 5.42 15.00
N PHE A 278 17.84 6.00 15.06
CA PHE A 278 18.03 7.35 14.53
C PHE A 278 17.71 7.36 13.04
N LEU A 279 16.92 8.34 12.61
CA LEU A 279 16.61 8.60 11.20
C LEU A 279 17.02 10.05 10.92
N PRO A 280 17.94 10.30 9.98
CA PRO A 280 18.28 11.65 9.56
C PRO A 280 17.09 12.30 8.83
N GLY A 281 17.04 13.62 8.79
CA GLY A 281 16.01 14.39 8.13
C GLY A 281 15.31 15.38 9.07
N ASP A 282 14.31 16.06 8.51
CA ASP A 282 13.57 17.10 9.21
C ASP A 282 12.74 16.55 10.37
N ARG A 283 12.53 17.40 11.38
CA ARG A 283 11.65 17.14 12.52
C ARG A 283 10.51 18.14 12.51
N VAL A 284 9.37 17.72 13.07
CA VAL A 284 8.25 18.65 13.25
C VAL A 284 8.67 19.74 14.24
N ASP A 285 8.67 20.97 13.75
CA ASP A 285 8.85 22.16 14.58
C ASP A 285 7.48 22.74 14.94
N PHE A 286 7.03 22.51 16.16
CA PHE A 286 5.74 22.99 16.65
C PHE A 286 5.64 24.50 16.75
N TRP A 287 6.75 25.22 16.89
CA TRP A 287 6.76 26.69 16.89
C TRP A 287 6.42 27.25 15.51
N THR A 288 7.00 26.66 14.47
CA THR A 288 6.73 27.02 13.07
C THR A 288 5.37 26.51 12.61
N LEU A 289 4.98 25.29 12.99
CA LEU A 289 3.72 24.67 12.62
C LEU A 289 2.51 25.49 13.14
N GLY A 290 2.55 25.93 14.39
CA GLY A 290 1.58 26.83 15.01
C GLY A 290 0.20 26.22 15.26
N LYS A 291 -0.47 25.68 14.23
CA LYS A 291 -1.81 25.08 14.32
C LYS A 291 -1.94 23.83 13.47
N LEU A 292 -2.85 22.95 13.88
CA LEU A 292 -3.32 21.79 13.12
C LEU A 292 -4.80 21.98 12.81
N GLU A 293 -5.21 21.63 11.60
CA GLU A 293 -6.58 21.80 11.11
C GLU A 293 -7.20 20.43 10.82
N PHE A 294 -8.50 20.32 11.09
CA PHE A 294 -9.25 19.10 10.86
C PHE A 294 -10.54 19.43 10.13
N GLU A 295 -10.90 18.60 9.16
CA GLU A 295 -12.15 18.73 8.38
C GLU A 295 -12.84 17.38 8.27
N LYS A 296 -14.16 17.41 8.06
CA LYS A 296 -14.92 16.24 7.66
C LYS A 296 -14.65 15.97 6.17
N PRO A 297 -14.44 14.70 5.74
CA PRO A 297 -14.34 14.39 4.32
C PRO A 297 -15.66 14.73 3.59
N ASP A 298 -15.55 15.32 2.39
CA ASP A 298 -16.69 15.60 1.50
C ASP A 298 -16.98 14.34 0.67
N THR A 299 -17.77 13.41 1.22
CA THR A 299 -18.09 12.14 0.56
C THR A 299 -19.12 12.29 -0.55
N ASP A 300 -19.87 13.40 -0.57
CA ASP A 300 -20.80 13.71 -1.67
C ASP A 300 -20.04 14.02 -2.96
N THR A 301 -18.96 14.79 -2.86
CA THR A 301 -18.09 15.13 -4.00
C THR A 301 -17.10 13.98 -4.31
N PHE A 302 -16.51 13.38 -3.29
CA PHE A 302 -15.50 12.30 -3.42
C PHE A 302 -16.11 10.96 -3.01
N TYR A 303 -17.03 10.48 -3.83
CA TYR A 303 -17.85 9.29 -3.56
C TYR A 303 -17.05 7.99 -3.46
N GLY A 304 -15.80 7.96 -3.94
CA GLY A 304 -14.91 6.81 -3.85
C GLY A 304 -14.71 6.30 -2.42
N LEU A 305 -14.75 7.17 -1.41
CA LEU A 305 -14.66 6.78 -0.01
C LEU A 305 -15.92 6.02 0.47
N GLU A 306 -17.12 6.46 0.09
CA GLU A 306 -18.36 5.75 0.43
C GLU A 306 -18.44 4.37 -0.23
N LEU A 307 -18.01 4.25 -1.50
CA LEU A 307 -17.92 2.96 -2.19
C LEU A 307 -16.99 1.99 -1.46
N ALA A 308 -15.87 2.48 -0.91
CA ALA A 308 -14.97 1.66 -0.10
C ALA A 308 -15.61 1.20 1.21
N TYR A 309 -16.33 2.08 1.91
CA TYR A 309 -17.09 1.69 3.10
C TYR A 309 -18.14 0.62 2.77
N GLU A 310 -18.87 0.77 1.66
CA GLU A 310 -19.82 -0.24 1.19
C GLU A 310 -19.11 -1.58 0.93
N ALA A 311 -18.01 -1.56 0.19
CA ALA A 311 -17.21 -2.76 -0.10
C ALA A 311 -16.70 -3.43 1.18
N GLY A 312 -16.18 -2.64 2.12
CA GLY A 312 -15.63 -3.13 3.39
C GLY A 312 -16.68 -3.71 4.33
N ARG A 313 -17.90 -3.13 4.38
CA ARG A 313 -19.04 -3.65 5.14
C ARG A 313 -19.56 -4.94 4.54
N LYS A 314 -19.72 -4.98 3.22
CA LYS A 314 -20.18 -6.17 2.51
C LYS A 314 -19.19 -7.31 2.59
N GLY A 315 -17.90 -7.01 2.49
CA GLY A 315 -16.84 -8.01 2.53
C GLY A 315 -16.90 -8.99 1.36
N GLY A 316 -16.34 -10.18 1.56
CA GLY A 316 -16.27 -11.20 0.51
C GLY A 316 -15.41 -10.76 -0.67
N SER A 317 -15.89 -10.98 -1.89
CA SER A 317 -15.20 -10.59 -3.12
C SER A 317 -15.47 -9.14 -3.57
N LEU A 318 -16.35 -8.39 -2.89
CA LEU A 318 -16.66 -7.02 -3.29
C LEU A 318 -15.48 -6.06 -3.14
N PRO A 319 -14.62 -6.14 -2.10
CA PRO A 319 -13.37 -5.36 -2.04
C PRO A 319 -12.43 -5.63 -3.22
N THR A 320 -12.40 -6.85 -3.74
CA THR A 320 -11.63 -7.19 -4.95
C THR A 320 -12.17 -6.44 -6.17
N VAL A 321 -13.49 -6.39 -6.34
CA VAL A 321 -14.13 -5.64 -7.44
C VAL A 321 -13.83 -4.15 -7.31
N PHE A 322 -13.97 -3.59 -6.11
CA PHE A 322 -13.64 -2.18 -5.83
C PHE A 322 -12.20 -1.85 -6.23
N ASN A 323 -11.24 -2.67 -5.78
CA ASN A 323 -9.84 -2.48 -6.10
C ASN A 323 -9.55 -2.64 -7.61
N ALA A 324 -9.99 -3.74 -8.22
CA ALA A 324 -9.74 -4.02 -9.64
C ALA A 324 -10.38 -2.96 -10.55
N ALA A 325 -11.61 -2.54 -10.26
CA ALA A 325 -12.28 -1.48 -11.00
C ALA A 325 -11.53 -0.16 -10.89
N ASN A 326 -11.05 0.20 -9.70
CA ASN A 326 -10.23 1.38 -9.50
C ASN A 326 -8.91 1.30 -10.28
N GLU A 327 -8.17 0.20 -10.19
CA GLU A 327 -6.89 0.05 -10.90
C GLU A 327 -7.04 0.28 -12.41
N LEU A 328 -8.02 -0.36 -13.02
CA LEU A 328 -8.23 -0.23 -14.46
C LEU A 328 -8.79 1.14 -14.84
N ALA A 329 -9.73 1.70 -14.06
CA ALA A 329 -10.28 3.04 -14.32
C ALA A 329 -9.20 4.11 -14.20
N VAL A 330 -8.34 4.04 -13.18
CA VAL A 330 -7.20 4.95 -13.02
C VAL A 330 -6.22 4.81 -14.19
N SER A 331 -5.92 3.59 -14.64
CA SER A 331 -5.08 3.36 -15.82
C SER A 331 -5.68 4.02 -17.07
N LYS A 332 -6.99 3.85 -17.32
CA LYS A 332 -7.70 4.48 -18.44
C LYS A 332 -7.70 6.01 -18.34
N PHE A 333 -7.89 6.55 -17.15
CA PHE A 333 -7.79 8.01 -16.94
C PHE A 333 -6.38 8.54 -17.22
N LEU A 334 -5.34 7.87 -16.71
CA LEU A 334 -3.94 8.23 -16.97
C LEU A 334 -3.57 8.17 -18.44
N ASN A 335 -4.22 7.29 -19.22
CA ASN A 335 -4.12 7.18 -20.68
C ASN A 335 -5.06 8.13 -21.42
N ARG A 336 -5.88 8.94 -20.72
CA ARG A 336 -6.86 9.87 -21.29
C ARG A 336 -7.99 9.18 -22.10
N GLU A 337 -8.31 7.95 -21.75
CA GLU A 337 -9.40 7.18 -22.35
C GLU A 337 -10.76 7.51 -21.73
N ILE A 338 -10.75 7.96 -20.46
CA ILE A 338 -11.94 8.36 -19.69
C ILE A 338 -11.71 9.69 -18.98
N LYS A 339 -12.81 10.35 -18.53
CA LYS A 339 -12.79 11.54 -17.72
C LYS A 339 -12.60 11.21 -16.23
N TYR A 340 -12.23 12.21 -15.45
CA TYR A 340 -11.93 12.06 -14.02
C TYR A 340 -13.09 11.48 -13.20
N LEU A 341 -14.31 11.99 -13.38
CA LEU A 341 -15.49 11.53 -12.65
C LEU A 341 -15.92 10.10 -13.05
N GLU A 342 -15.60 9.67 -14.26
CA GLU A 342 -15.92 8.32 -14.72
C GLU A 342 -15.16 7.24 -13.93
N ILE A 343 -14.07 7.61 -13.20
CA ILE A 343 -13.34 6.65 -12.35
C ILE A 343 -14.30 6.05 -11.30
N THR A 344 -14.97 6.90 -10.52
CA THR A 344 -15.90 6.45 -9.47
C THR A 344 -17.19 5.84 -10.02
N GLU A 345 -17.66 6.32 -11.16
CA GLU A 345 -18.82 5.74 -11.86
C GLU A 345 -18.55 4.29 -12.31
N ILE A 346 -17.34 4.02 -12.84
CA ILE A 346 -16.93 2.67 -13.25
C ILE A 346 -16.83 1.75 -12.04
N ILE A 347 -16.26 2.21 -10.94
CA ILE A 347 -16.18 1.44 -9.69
C ILE A 347 -17.58 1.05 -9.22
N GLU A 348 -18.48 2.03 -9.11
CA GLU A 348 -19.86 1.83 -8.66
C GLU A 348 -20.62 0.83 -9.54
N ASP A 349 -20.52 0.98 -10.86
CA ASP A 349 -21.17 0.08 -11.80
C ASP A 349 -20.66 -1.37 -11.69
N CYS A 350 -19.35 -1.54 -11.51
CA CYS A 350 -18.79 -2.88 -11.33
C CYS A 350 -19.26 -3.50 -10.02
N MET A 351 -19.29 -2.73 -8.93
CA MET A 351 -19.77 -3.20 -7.62
C MET A 351 -21.25 -3.58 -7.66
N LYS A 352 -22.11 -2.76 -8.28
CA LYS A 352 -23.55 -3.04 -8.43
C LYS A 352 -23.84 -4.30 -9.26
N ALA A 353 -23.03 -4.57 -10.27
CA ALA A 353 -23.22 -5.71 -11.16
C ALA A 353 -22.66 -7.02 -10.59
N HIS A 354 -21.83 -6.94 -9.56
CA HIS A 354 -21.12 -8.10 -9.03
C HIS A 354 -22.01 -8.98 -8.14
N LYS A 355 -21.91 -10.29 -8.35
CA LYS A 355 -22.49 -11.28 -7.44
C LYS A 355 -21.46 -11.67 -6.39
N ASN A 356 -21.61 -11.14 -5.19
CA ASN A 356 -20.63 -11.32 -4.12
C ASN A 356 -20.44 -12.78 -3.71
N ILE A 357 -19.18 -13.18 -3.53
CA ILE A 357 -18.73 -14.46 -2.96
C ILE A 357 -18.31 -14.16 -1.52
N GLU A 358 -18.96 -14.75 -0.52
CA GLU A 358 -18.76 -14.39 0.90
C GLU A 358 -17.34 -14.68 1.42
N ASN A 359 -16.78 -15.85 1.11
CA ASN A 359 -15.43 -16.25 1.52
C ASN A 359 -14.64 -16.75 0.30
N PRO A 360 -14.17 -15.83 -0.57
CA PRO A 360 -13.50 -16.22 -1.81
C PRO A 360 -12.15 -16.86 -1.52
N THR A 361 -11.82 -17.94 -2.26
CA THR A 361 -10.47 -18.47 -2.30
C THR A 361 -9.54 -17.52 -3.07
N LEU A 362 -8.23 -17.76 -3.02
CA LEU A 362 -7.27 -16.97 -3.81
C LEU A 362 -7.59 -17.03 -5.31
N GLU A 363 -7.93 -18.21 -5.83
CA GLU A 363 -8.30 -18.38 -7.23
C GLU A 363 -9.55 -17.56 -7.57
N GLN A 364 -10.57 -17.58 -6.73
CA GLN A 364 -11.79 -16.79 -6.92
C GLN A 364 -11.54 -15.28 -6.84
N ILE A 365 -10.58 -14.83 -6.02
CA ILE A 365 -10.13 -13.44 -5.97
C ILE A 365 -9.52 -13.04 -7.32
N LEU A 366 -8.61 -13.84 -7.86
CA LEU A 366 -7.97 -13.59 -9.17
C LEU A 366 -8.96 -13.67 -10.34
N GLU A 367 -9.90 -14.61 -10.30
CA GLU A 367 -10.99 -14.70 -11.27
C GLU A 367 -11.90 -13.47 -11.20
N THR A 368 -12.19 -12.97 -9.99
CA THR A 368 -13.01 -11.76 -9.80
C THR A 368 -12.32 -10.52 -10.38
N GLU A 369 -11.01 -10.39 -10.19
CA GLU A 369 -10.20 -9.33 -10.80
C GLU A 369 -10.30 -9.40 -12.32
N ALA A 370 -10.02 -10.55 -12.91
CA ALA A 370 -10.05 -10.75 -14.36
C ALA A 370 -11.45 -10.45 -14.96
N ALA A 371 -12.50 -10.94 -14.32
CA ALA A 371 -13.88 -10.68 -14.74
C ALA A 371 -14.25 -9.18 -14.65
N THR A 372 -13.73 -8.48 -13.62
CA THR A 372 -13.92 -7.03 -13.48
C THR A 372 -13.24 -6.28 -14.62
N TYR A 373 -12.01 -6.65 -14.97
CA TYR A 373 -11.29 -6.05 -16.10
C TYR A 373 -11.99 -6.31 -17.43
N GLU A 374 -12.48 -7.54 -17.67
CA GLU A 374 -13.22 -7.90 -18.87
C GLU A 374 -14.50 -7.07 -18.99
N ARG A 375 -15.25 -6.92 -17.89
CA ARG A 375 -16.45 -6.08 -17.86
C ARG A 375 -16.16 -4.63 -18.25
N ILE A 376 -15.12 -4.02 -17.70
CA ILE A 376 -14.77 -2.62 -17.99
C ILE A 376 -14.34 -2.49 -19.47
N ASN A 377 -13.53 -3.41 -19.98
CA ASN A 377 -13.04 -3.38 -21.35
C ASN A 377 -14.13 -3.66 -22.38
N SER A 378 -15.23 -4.34 -22.01
CA SER A 378 -16.39 -4.58 -22.87
C SER A 378 -17.38 -3.40 -22.91
N ARG A 379 -17.21 -2.39 -22.04
CA ARG A 379 -17.99 -1.14 -22.13
C ARG A 379 -17.64 -0.42 -23.43
N ARG A 380 -18.65 -0.11 -24.24
CA ARG A 380 -18.54 0.68 -25.48
C ARG A 380 -18.79 2.14 -25.21
#